data_39abcf5f6fa8307a4d3f276295e713cd
#
_entry.id   39abcf5f6fa8307a4d3f276295e713cd
#
_cell.length_a   1.000
_cell.length_b   1.000
_cell.length_c   1.000
_cell.angle_alpha   90.00
_cell.angle_beta   90.00
_cell.angle_gamma   90.00
#
_symmetry.space_group_name_H-M   'P 1'
#
loop_
_entity.id
_entity.type
_entity.pdbx_description
1 polymer ?
#
loop_
_entity_poly.entity_id
_entity_poly.type
_entity_poly.pdbx_seq_one_letter_code
_entity_poly.pdbx_strand_id
1 'polypeptide(L)'
;MVEYELESRIIAKLKSLGMEGLNFVGLWRPDPSNRKGDEKIDKGVCVVKVAPAVFETFGLSEATFDCMVVLTLRADACPGGRELLDYAESIGNVFREWNSTTAGDQLVDLTTKSFEPGGIYFTASSGPDLDQQSSTWSVGWNFSLRGMITP
;
A
#
# COMPACT_ATOMS: atom_id res chain seq x y z
N MET A 1 -0.27 -16.90 5.47
CA MET A 1 0.47 -15.87 6.19
C MET A 1 -0.30 -14.56 6.12
N VAL A 2 -0.52 -13.97 7.27
CA VAL A 2 -1.37 -12.76 7.36
C VAL A 2 -0.79 -11.59 6.60
N GLU A 3 0.50 -11.40 6.69
CA GLU A 3 1.17 -10.29 6.00
C GLU A 3 0.96 -10.38 4.49
N TYR A 4 1.07 -11.57 3.96
CA TYR A 4 0.87 -11.76 2.53
C TYR A 4 -0.58 -11.47 2.14
N GLU A 5 -1.51 -11.91 2.97
CA GLU A 5 -2.93 -11.68 2.71
C GLU A 5 -3.27 -10.19 2.78
N LEU A 6 -2.71 -9.49 3.74
CA LEU A 6 -2.94 -8.06 3.87
C LEU A 6 -2.34 -7.30 2.69
N GLU A 7 -1.12 -7.64 2.29
CA GLU A 7 -0.53 -7.02 1.10
C GLU A 7 -1.41 -7.24 -0.11
N SER A 8 -1.92 -8.45 -0.25
CA SER A 8 -2.76 -8.80 -1.39
C SER A 8 -4.05 -7.98 -1.40
N ARG A 9 -4.63 -7.77 -0.24
CA ARG A 9 -5.85 -6.97 -0.13
C ARG A 9 -5.60 -5.51 -0.46
N ILE A 10 -4.51 -4.96 0.07
CA ILE A 10 -4.16 -3.56 -0.22
C ILE A 10 -3.91 -3.39 -1.71
N ILE A 11 -3.13 -4.28 -2.30
CA ILE A 11 -2.83 -4.22 -3.72
C ILE A 11 -4.11 -4.33 -4.54
N ALA A 12 -4.99 -5.25 -4.19
CA ALA A 12 -6.24 -5.43 -4.93
C ALA A 12 -7.09 -4.16 -4.89
N LYS A 13 -7.14 -3.52 -3.73
CA LYS A 13 -7.90 -2.28 -3.61
C LYS A 13 -7.31 -1.16 -4.46
N LEU A 14 -5.98 -1.03 -4.43
CA LEU A 14 -5.33 0.02 -5.21
C LEU A 14 -5.43 -0.25 -6.72
N LYS A 15 -5.37 -1.52 -7.12
CA LYS A 15 -5.55 -1.85 -8.53
C LYS A 15 -6.94 -1.49 -9.00
N SER A 16 -7.93 -1.56 -8.12
CA SER A 16 -9.31 -1.26 -8.51
C SER A 16 -9.52 0.21 -8.83
N LEU A 17 -8.55 1.06 -8.53
CA LEU A 17 -8.68 2.49 -8.81
C LEU A 17 -8.44 2.84 -10.28
N GLY A 18 -7.97 1.88 -11.07
CA GLY A 18 -7.82 2.10 -12.50
C GLY A 18 -6.62 2.96 -12.90
N MET A 19 -5.60 2.98 -12.07
CA MET A 19 -4.38 3.73 -12.40
C MET A 19 -3.55 2.92 -13.37
N GLU A 20 -3.57 3.30 -14.63
CA GLU A 20 -2.89 2.54 -15.65
C GLU A 20 -1.39 2.74 -15.64
N GLY A 21 -0.68 1.75 -16.12
CA GLY A 21 0.78 1.85 -16.28
C GLY A 21 1.56 1.62 -15.00
N LEU A 22 0.92 1.12 -13.94
CA LEU A 22 1.60 0.85 -12.70
C LEU A 22 1.77 -0.64 -12.47
N ASN A 23 2.95 -1.01 -11.98
CA ASN A 23 3.17 -2.34 -11.48
C ASN A 23 3.05 -2.29 -9.97
N PHE A 24 2.43 -3.30 -9.39
CA PHE A 24 2.26 -3.36 -7.94
C PHE A 24 3.14 -4.48 -7.41
N VAL A 25 4.01 -4.15 -6.47
CA VAL A 25 4.92 -5.13 -5.87
C VAL A 25 4.79 -5.07 -4.36
N GLY A 26 5.14 -6.13 -3.69
CA GLY A 26 5.06 -6.19 -2.24
C GLY A 26 6.27 -6.87 -1.65
N LEU A 27 6.42 -6.77 -0.35
CA LEU A 27 7.50 -7.41 0.37
C LEU A 27 7.37 -8.93 0.31
N TRP A 28 6.15 -9.42 0.38
CA TRP A 28 5.85 -10.84 0.43
C TRP A 28 5.48 -11.41 -0.94
N ARG A 29 5.53 -10.59 -1.96
CA ARG A 29 5.24 -11.02 -3.31
C ARG A 29 6.39 -10.70 -4.21
N PRO A 30 6.93 -11.66 -4.92
CA PRO A 30 7.97 -11.36 -5.90
C PRO A 30 7.40 -10.44 -6.95
N ASP A 31 8.23 -9.58 -7.46
CA ASP A 31 7.83 -8.68 -8.51
C ASP A 31 7.60 -9.49 -9.78
N PRO A 32 6.38 -9.57 -10.24
CA PRO A 32 6.13 -10.33 -11.45
C PRO A 32 6.74 -9.70 -12.68
N SER A 33 7.15 -8.47 -12.56
CA SER A 33 7.70 -7.82 -13.72
C SER A 33 9.13 -8.20 -13.98
N ASN A 34 9.68 -9.05 -13.18
CA ASN A 34 10.99 -9.54 -13.47
C ASN A 34 10.89 -10.42 -14.66
N ARG A 35 9.75 -10.63 -15.19
CA ARG A 35 9.65 -11.41 -16.35
C ARG A 35 10.20 -10.60 -17.43
N LYS A 36 10.97 -11.16 -18.29
CA LYS A 36 11.60 -10.44 -19.21
C LYS A 36 10.78 -10.08 -20.31
N GLY A 37 11.13 -9.18 -20.96
CA GLY A 37 10.44 -8.73 -22.11
C GLY A 37 9.24 -7.91 -21.81
N ASP A 38 8.87 -7.82 -20.60
CA ASP A 38 7.69 -7.24 -20.32
C ASP A 38 7.85 -6.01 -19.73
N GLU A 39 8.78 -5.52 -19.99
CA GLU A 39 9.22 -4.47 -19.37
C GLU A 39 8.61 -3.29 -19.72
N LYS A 40 7.56 -3.29 -20.15
CA LYS A 40 6.93 -2.14 -20.33
C LYS A 40 6.39 -1.72 -19.10
N ILE A 41 7.13 -1.24 -18.27
CA ILE A 41 6.66 -0.62 -17.12
C ILE A 41 6.38 0.67 -17.58
N ASP A 42 5.24 0.91 -17.86
CA ASP A 42 4.90 2.09 -18.48
C ASP A 42 5.13 3.35 -17.72
N LYS A 43 4.63 3.48 -16.54
CA LYS A 43 4.75 4.72 -15.82
C LYS A 43 5.50 4.61 -14.52
N GLY A 44 5.36 3.53 -13.83
CA GLY A 44 6.03 3.39 -12.56
C GLY A 44 5.58 2.20 -11.74
N VAL A 45 5.84 2.27 -10.45
CA VAL A 45 5.60 1.16 -9.56
C VAL A 45 4.94 1.65 -8.27
N CYS A 46 4.06 0.84 -7.74
CA CYS A 46 3.48 1.08 -6.42
C CYS A 46 3.93 -0.07 -5.53
N VAL A 47 4.72 0.26 -4.52
CA VAL A 47 5.26 -0.73 -3.60
C VAL A 47 4.40 -0.75 -2.35
N VAL A 48 3.92 -1.92 -1.98
CA VAL A 48 3.11 -2.09 -0.79
C VAL A 48 3.84 -3.05 0.13
N LYS A 49 4.17 -2.62 1.32
CA LYS A 49 4.89 -3.46 2.28
C LYS A 49 4.10 -3.59 3.56
N VAL A 50 3.95 -4.83 4.02
CA VAL A 50 3.36 -5.10 5.32
C VAL A 50 4.46 -5.79 6.13
N ALA A 51 4.95 -5.13 7.16
CA ALA A 51 6.02 -5.66 7.98
C ALA A 51 5.51 -6.81 8.85
N PRO A 52 6.39 -7.65 9.36
CA PRO A 52 5.98 -8.73 10.25
C PRO A 52 5.24 -8.19 11.47
N ALA A 53 4.28 -8.95 11.95
CA ALA A 53 3.43 -8.54 13.04
C ALA A 53 4.20 -8.35 14.34
N VAL A 54 3.77 -7.37 15.12
CA VAL A 54 4.22 -7.20 16.48
C VAL A 54 3.04 -7.56 17.37
N PHE A 55 3.24 -8.54 18.26
CA PHE A 55 2.18 -8.97 19.13
C PHE A 55 2.21 -8.15 20.42
N GLU A 56 1.07 -7.60 20.79
CA GLU A 56 1.00 -6.65 21.85
C GLU A 56 0.99 -7.29 23.23
N THR A 57 0.54 -8.49 23.36
CA THR A 57 0.44 -9.10 24.63
C THR A 57 0.75 -10.57 24.53
N PHE A 58 0.92 -11.21 25.69
CA PHE A 58 1.27 -12.56 25.79
C PHE A 58 0.27 -13.48 25.18
N GLY A 59 0.76 -14.30 24.33
CA GLY A 59 -0.03 -15.42 23.83
C GLY A 59 -1.21 -15.05 23.03
N LEU A 60 -1.19 -13.89 22.38
CA LEU A 60 -2.34 -13.49 21.91
C LEU A 60 -2.53 -13.23 20.53
N SER A 61 -3.73 -13.02 20.27
CA SER A 61 -4.21 -12.87 18.92
C SER A 61 -4.21 -11.40 18.50
N GLU A 62 -3.95 -10.49 19.39
CA GLU A 62 -3.91 -9.09 18.99
C GLU A 62 -2.55 -8.73 18.40
N ALA A 63 -2.54 -8.15 17.24
CA ALA A 63 -1.29 -7.83 16.54
C ALA A 63 -1.38 -6.49 15.82
N THR A 64 -0.22 -5.88 15.64
CA THR A 64 -0.09 -4.64 14.88
C THR A 64 0.85 -4.89 13.70
N PHE A 65 0.43 -4.44 12.54
CA PHE A 65 1.24 -4.54 11.33
C PHE A 65 1.58 -3.15 10.86
N ASP A 66 2.87 -2.87 10.69
CA ASP A 66 3.30 -1.59 10.12
C ASP A 66 3.31 -1.73 8.61
N CYS A 67 2.68 -0.80 7.95
CA CYS A 67 2.49 -0.84 6.51
C CYS A 67 3.05 0.39 5.84
N MET A 68 3.48 0.23 4.62
CA MET A 68 3.99 1.34 3.82
C MET A 68 3.53 1.17 2.39
N VAL A 69 3.10 2.26 1.79
CA VAL A 69 2.76 2.31 0.37
C VAL A 69 3.56 3.44 -0.25
N VAL A 70 4.31 3.14 -1.29
CA VAL A 70 5.11 4.14 -2.00
C VAL A 70 4.77 4.08 -3.48
N LEU A 71 4.34 5.20 -4.02
CA LEU A 71 4.07 5.34 -5.44
C LEU A 71 5.22 6.07 -6.08
N THR A 72 5.83 5.49 -7.09
CA THR A 72 6.94 6.10 -7.81
C THR A 72 6.65 6.10 -9.31
N LEU A 73 6.71 7.26 -9.91
CA LEU A 73 6.51 7.40 -11.35
C LEU A 73 7.77 7.95 -12.00
N ARG A 74 8.05 7.50 -13.21
CA ARG A 74 9.18 8.06 -13.96
C ARG A 74 8.86 9.49 -14.33
N ALA A 75 9.85 10.36 -14.21
CA ALA A 75 9.65 11.77 -14.50
C ALA A 75 9.29 12.01 -15.97
N ASP A 76 9.82 11.21 -16.88
CA ASP A 76 9.51 11.38 -18.30
C ASP A 76 8.08 10.93 -18.64
N ALA A 77 7.50 10.08 -17.83
CA ALA A 77 6.13 9.63 -18.03
C ALA A 77 5.14 10.52 -17.27
N CYS A 78 5.64 11.42 -16.46
CA CYS A 78 4.81 12.26 -15.61
C CYS A 78 5.38 13.67 -15.55
N PRO A 79 5.37 14.38 -16.68
CA PRO A 79 5.95 15.71 -16.72
C PRO A 79 5.26 16.64 -15.70
N GLY A 80 6.08 17.33 -14.94
CA GLY A 80 5.55 18.26 -13.94
C GLY A 80 4.91 17.63 -12.73
N GLY A 81 4.93 16.32 -12.63
CA GLY A 81 4.39 15.61 -11.47
C GLY A 81 2.89 15.59 -11.37
N ARG A 82 2.17 16.03 -12.41
CA ARG A 82 0.73 16.15 -12.34
C ARG A 82 0.02 14.81 -12.20
N GLU A 83 0.45 13.83 -12.98
CA GLU A 83 -0.18 12.53 -12.92
C GLU A 83 0.09 11.87 -11.58
N LEU A 84 1.26 12.11 -11.00
CA LEU A 84 1.56 11.62 -9.67
C LEU A 84 0.56 12.17 -8.66
N LEU A 85 0.26 13.46 -8.74
CA LEU A 85 -0.68 14.08 -7.82
C LEU A 85 -2.09 13.51 -8.00
N ASP A 86 -2.48 13.23 -9.24
CA ASP A 86 -3.79 12.64 -9.51
C ASP A 86 -3.88 11.23 -8.91
N TYR A 87 -2.84 10.43 -9.11
CA TYR A 87 -2.83 9.09 -8.56
C TYR A 87 -2.74 9.13 -7.03
N ALA A 88 -1.94 10.05 -6.50
CA ALA A 88 -1.81 10.19 -5.06
C ALA A 88 -3.14 10.60 -4.41
N GLU A 89 -3.91 11.42 -5.10
CA GLU A 89 -5.21 11.81 -4.60
C GLU A 89 -6.16 10.61 -4.55
N SER A 90 -6.13 9.78 -5.58
CA SER A 90 -6.97 8.58 -5.60
C SER A 90 -6.61 7.62 -4.48
N ILE A 91 -5.32 7.40 -4.27
CA ILE A 91 -4.84 6.55 -3.19
C ILE A 91 -5.19 7.18 -1.84
N GLY A 92 -4.96 8.47 -1.71
CA GLY A 92 -5.25 9.18 -0.47
C GLY A 92 -6.74 9.13 -0.10
N ASN A 93 -7.61 9.10 -1.09
CA ASN A 93 -9.05 8.99 -0.85
C ASN A 93 -9.39 7.63 -0.23
N VAL A 94 -8.75 6.56 -0.69
CA VAL A 94 -8.94 5.24 -0.10
C VAL A 94 -8.48 5.25 1.36
N PHE A 95 -7.32 5.84 1.62
CA PHE A 95 -6.77 5.88 2.96
C PHE A 95 -7.62 6.75 3.90
N ARG A 96 -8.16 7.83 3.40
CA ARG A 96 -9.05 8.66 4.21
C ARG A 96 -10.34 7.92 4.54
N GLU A 97 -10.84 7.14 3.60
CA GLU A 97 -12.02 6.35 3.82
C GLU A 97 -11.74 5.30 4.90
N TRP A 98 -10.61 4.62 4.82
CA TRP A 98 -10.24 3.65 5.84
C TRP A 98 -10.07 4.31 7.20
N ASN A 99 -9.43 5.47 7.22
CA ASN A 99 -9.15 6.16 8.47
C ASN A 99 -10.41 6.70 9.15
N SER A 100 -11.42 7.01 8.38
CA SER A 100 -12.67 7.53 8.93
C SER A 100 -13.64 6.42 9.34
N THR A 101 -13.27 5.17 9.09
CA THR A 101 -14.15 4.06 9.39
C THR A 101 -14.16 3.79 10.88
N THR A 102 -15.33 3.63 11.46
CA THR A 102 -15.47 3.31 12.86
C THR A 102 -15.10 1.86 13.07
N ALA A 103 -14.55 1.56 14.22
CA ALA A 103 -14.17 0.20 14.53
C ALA A 103 -15.31 -0.76 14.31
N GLY A 104 -15.04 -1.81 13.63
CA GLY A 104 -16.05 -2.82 13.34
C GLY A 104 -16.80 -2.60 12.06
N ASP A 105 -16.67 -1.41 11.46
CA ASP A 105 -17.36 -1.15 10.24
C ASP A 105 -16.43 -1.31 9.09
N GLN A 106 -16.42 -1.26 8.17
CA GLN A 106 -15.91 -1.27 6.90
C GLN A 106 -14.47 -1.40 6.62
N LEU A 107 -13.65 -1.81 7.52
CA LEU A 107 -12.32 -2.24 7.14
C LEU A 107 -12.40 -3.62 6.50
N VAL A 108 -13.56 -3.91 5.91
CA VAL A 108 -13.81 -5.14 5.19
C VAL A 108 -12.79 -5.31 4.06
N ASP A 109 -12.31 -4.22 3.49
CA ASP A 109 -11.29 -4.29 2.44
C ASP A 109 -10.02 -4.96 2.95
N LEU A 110 -9.76 -4.90 4.25
CA LEU A 110 -8.55 -5.42 4.86
C LEU A 110 -8.81 -6.66 5.72
N THR A 111 -10.03 -7.14 5.74
CA THR A 111 -10.36 -8.35 6.49
C THR A 111 -9.96 -9.57 5.68
N THR A 112 -9.26 -10.49 6.32
CA THR A 112 -8.86 -11.73 5.68
C THR A 112 -9.38 -12.90 6.49
N LYS A 113 -9.10 -14.13 6.03
CA LYS A 113 -9.48 -15.30 6.76
C LYS A 113 -8.86 -15.34 8.12
N SER A 114 -7.67 -14.80 8.27
CA SER A 114 -6.88 -14.91 9.46
C SER A 114 -6.76 -13.65 10.26
N PHE A 115 -7.32 -12.56 9.79
CA PHE A 115 -7.13 -11.28 10.46
C PHE A 115 -8.36 -10.40 10.35
N GLU A 116 -8.76 -9.84 11.48
CA GLU A 116 -9.87 -8.91 11.51
C GLU A 116 -9.36 -7.56 12.00
N PRO A 117 -9.32 -6.55 11.16
CA PRO A 117 -8.79 -5.25 11.56
C PRO A 117 -9.73 -4.56 12.56
N GLY A 118 -9.13 -3.96 13.57
CA GLY A 118 -9.85 -3.21 14.57
C GLY A 118 -9.52 -1.74 14.56
N GLY A 119 -8.49 -1.35 13.87
CA GLY A 119 -8.13 0.07 13.77
C GLY A 119 -6.99 0.30 12.81
N ILE A 120 -6.93 1.51 12.29
CA ILE A 120 -5.87 1.89 11.39
C ILE A 120 -5.37 3.27 11.81
N TYR A 121 -4.06 3.47 11.72
CA TYR A 121 -3.42 4.69 12.14
C TYR A 121 -2.47 5.14 11.09
N PHE A 122 -2.71 6.29 10.51
CA PHE A 122 -1.77 6.87 9.55
C PHE A 122 -0.75 7.71 10.32
N THR A 123 0.53 7.33 10.23
CA THR A 123 1.58 7.96 11.01
C THR A 123 2.31 9.03 10.23
N ALA A 124 2.43 8.88 8.93
CA ALA A 124 3.16 9.86 8.13
C ALA A 124 2.85 9.71 6.65
N SER A 125 3.04 10.81 5.93
CA SER A 125 3.05 10.75 4.48
C SER A 125 4.22 11.62 4.03
N SER A 126 4.76 11.33 2.88
CA SER A 126 5.89 12.09 2.36
C SER A 126 5.69 12.36 0.88
N GLY A 127 6.28 13.44 0.43
CA GLY A 127 6.24 13.82 -0.96
C GLY A 127 5.08 14.73 -1.32
N PRO A 128 4.94 15.08 -2.58
CA PRO A 128 5.70 14.51 -3.70
C PRO A 128 7.13 14.99 -3.75
N ASP A 129 8.04 14.10 -4.02
CA ASP A 129 9.45 14.40 -4.12
C ASP A 129 9.99 13.99 -5.48
N LEU A 130 10.83 14.84 -6.06
CA LEU A 130 11.50 14.51 -7.32
C LEU A 130 12.94 14.12 -7.02
N ASP A 131 13.31 12.91 -7.38
CA ASP A 131 14.69 12.46 -7.26
C ASP A 131 15.34 12.65 -8.62
N GLN A 132 16.22 13.62 -8.71
CA GLN A 132 16.83 13.93 -9.98
C GLN A 132 17.82 12.88 -10.46
N GLN A 133 18.41 12.13 -9.55
CA GLN A 133 19.34 11.10 -9.95
C GLN A 133 18.63 9.95 -10.63
N SER A 134 17.55 9.51 -10.09
CA SER A 134 16.80 8.42 -10.68
C SER A 134 15.72 8.90 -11.64
N SER A 135 15.52 10.18 -11.73
CA SER A 135 14.47 10.79 -12.57
C SER A 135 13.10 10.21 -12.24
N THR A 136 12.79 10.19 -10.97
CA THR A 136 11.48 9.67 -10.52
C THR A 136 10.80 10.63 -9.57
N TRP A 137 9.48 10.63 -9.63
CA TRP A 137 8.65 11.32 -8.66
C TRP A 137 8.11 10.27 -7.69
N SER A 138 8.06 10.57 -6.42
CA SER A 138 7.50 9.63 -5.46
C SER A 138 6.69 10.29 -4.37
N VAL A 139 5.74 9.52 -3.84
CA VAL A 139 4.93 9.91 -2.70
C VAL A 139 4.69 8.65 -1.88
N GLY A 140 4.69 8.78 -0.58
CA GLY A 140 4.57 7.62 0.29
C GLY A 140 3.66 7.83 1.47
N TRP A 141 3.14 6.75 2.00
CA TRP A 141 2.28 6.74 3.18
C TRP A 141 2.72 5.64 4.12
N ASN A 142 2.69 5.93 5.41
CA ASN A 142 2.97 4.95 6.44
C ASN A 142 1.78 4.84 7.35
N PHE A 143 1.39 3.64 7.67
CA PHE A 143 0.26 3.42 8.57
C PHE A 143 0.42 2.10 9.33
N SER A 144 -0.32 1.95 10.40
CA SER A 144 -0.33 0.73 11.18
C SER A 144 -1.74 0.17 11.21
N LEU A 145 -1.85 -1.13 11.09
CA LEU A 145 -3.11 -1.84 11.23
C LEU A 145 -3.06 -2.67 12.49
N ARG A 146 -4.05 -2.49 13.34
CA ARG A 146 -4.15 -3.25 14.57
C ARG A 146 -5.41 -4.09 14.52
N GLY A 147 -5.34 -5.30 14.95
CA GLY A 147 -6.50 -6.18 14.93
C GLY A 147 -6.21 -7.54 15.50
N MET A 148 -7.17 -8.43 15.30
CA MET A 148 -7.11 -9.76 15.89
C MET A 148 -6.76 -10.79 14.84
N ILE A 149 -5.81 -11.64 15.16
CA ILE A 149 -5.46 -12.77 14.32
C ILE A 149 -6.31 -13.94 14.75
N THR A 150 -6.95 -14.57 13.78
CA THR A 150 -7.79 -15.74 14.05
C THR A 150 -6.96 -16.98 13.80
N PRO A 151 -6.90 -17.87 14.75
CA PRO A 151 -6.12 -19.10 14.59
C PRO A 151 -6.71 -20.03 13.53
#